data_79a002d28e49e67e132f8917a1f20642
#
_entry.id   79a002d28e49e67e132f8917a1f20642
#
_cell.length_a   1.000
_cell.length_b   1.000
_cell.length_c   1.000
_cell.angle_alpha   90.00
_cell.angle_beta   90.00
_cell.angle_gamma   90.00
#
_symmetry.space_group_name_H-M   'P 1'
#
loop_
_entity.id
_entity.type
_entity.pdbx_description
1 polymer ?
#
loop_
_entity_poly.entity_id
_entity_poly.type
_entity_poly.pdbx_seq_one_letter_code
_entity_poly.pdbx_strand_id
1 'polypeptide(L)'
;MTTDFPAALRRGALLAALSPALAPAQAADPFNALAAVPPMAGLGTAPAPCQPADLARPLELSDVVDVALCSNPQTRLGWANARVQAAQVGVAQAAFLPTLGASASLSEVHSEATGGGARTQRRIGADLAYVLYDFGARAASLENARQLFAAAAATRDATVQNVFLAAVQAFFQRQGSVAALEASRQSEKAALESLNAAEARYRVGSATPADRLQARTAHAQAVLNRITAEGGVKAAEGALANVMGLEPTRPIALVPLPPASPGAGFEGDVTKLIETARAQRPDLAAAEAQYRAARAGIDAAQAAHLPTLSLGVGAARSQFAGQSAFDSSTIGLTVNIPLFSGYATTYKVRAAEAQAEAQAARREQVRLQVGLDVWNAYAALLTATQSVKSAADLLESATLSEAMAAGRYKAGVGSILDLLTAQTALATARQQRIQAGYNWYVARAALAQSMGALEGATLSEFGAVVPPHAPAASPPPAPSRTTP
;
A
#
# COMPACT_ATOMS: atom_id res chain seq x y z
N MET A 1 36.91 -27.24 67.14
CA MET A 1 35.75 -26.35 67.22
C MET A 1 35.59 -25.68 65.87
N THR A 2 34.69 -26.24 65.12
CA THR A 2 34.35 -25.87 63.74
C THR A 2 33.29 -24.78 63.79
N THR A 3 33.55 -23.65 63.13
CA THR A 3 32.53 -22.64 62.89
C THR A 3 32.18 -22.65 61.41
N ASP A 4 31.09 -23.35 61.13
CA ASP A 4 30.39 -23.27 59.86
C ASP A 4 29.77 -21.91 59.70
N PHE A 5 30.21 -21.12 58.62
CA PHE A 5 29.54 -19.91 58.13
C PHE A 5 28.64 -20.30 56.96
N PRO A 6 27.39 -19.89 56.96
CA PRO A 6 26.42 -20.42 56.02
C PRO A 6 26.69 -19.92 54.60
N ALA A 7 26.97 -20.85 53.69
CA ALA A 7 27.18 -20.68 52.26
C ALA A 7 25.94 -20.14 51.50
N ALA A 8 24.82 -19.98 52.18
CA ALA A 8 23.55 -19.53 51.56
C ALA A 8 23.45 -18.01 51.30
N LEU A 9 24.13 -17.20 52.11
CA LEU A 9 24.04 -15.72 51.97
C LEU A 9 24.90 -15.13 50.86
N ARG A 10 25.92 -15.87 50.37
CA ARG A 10 26.73 -15.40 49.21
C ARG A 10 26.14 -15.73 47.86
N ARG A 11 25.22 -16.69 47.77
CA ARG A 11 24.53 -17.03 46.50
C ARG A 11 23.41 -16.07 46.13
N GLY A 12 22.75 -15.43 47.10
CA GLY A 12 21.70 -14.45 46.87
C GLY A 12 22.20 -13.10 46.41
N ALA A 13 23.38 -12.68 46.85
CA ALA A 13 23.94 -11.35 46.51
C ALA A 13 24.46 -11.27 45.07
N LEU A 14 24.94 -12.36 44.47
CA LEU A 14 25.40 -12.39 43.08
C LEU A 14 24.23 -12.44 42.08
N LEU A 15 23.12 -13.08 42.41
CA LEU A 15 21.90 -13.09 41.59
C LEU A 15 21.14 -11.76 41.67
N ALA A 16 21.18 -11.06 42.81
CA ALA A 16 20.57 -9.77 43.01
C ALA A 16 21.34 -8.63 42.29
N ALA A 17 22.65 -8.78 42.08
CA ALA A 17 23.45 -7.78 41.34
C ALA A 17 23.30 -7.88 39.79
N LEU A 18 22.86 -9.04 39.25
CA LEU A 18 22.54 -9.22 37.84
C LEU A 18 21.10 -8.82 37.48
N SER A 19 20.21 -8.68 38.45
CA SER A 19 18.79 -8.34 38.21
C SER A 19 18.52 -6.98 37.59
N PRO A 20 19.25 -5.88 37.86
CA PRO A 20 18.99 -4.61 37.19
C PRO A 20 19.52 -4.53 35.75
N ALA A 21 20.43 -5.43 35.35
CA ALA A 21 20.93 -5.47 33.95
C ALA A 21 19.98 -6.19 32.97
N LEU A 22 18.99 -6.93 33.50
CA LEU A 22 17.94 -7.63 32.76
C LEU A 22 16.62 -6.85 32.75
N ALA A 23 16.59 -5.60 33.22
CA ALA A 23 15.43 -4.74 32.97
C ALA A 23 15.20 -4.65 31.46
N PRO A 24 13.92 -4.73 31.00
CA PRO A 24 13.61 -4.90 29.60
C PRO A 24 14.16 -3.71 28.78
N ALA A 25 15.27 -3.95 28.11
CA ALA A 25 15.79 -3.06 27.04
C ALA A 25 14.79 -2.94 25.86
N GLN A 26 13.61 -3.56 26.00
CA GLN A 26 12.61 -3.73 24.94
C GLN A 26 11.79 -2.47 24.62
N ALA A 27 11.89 -1.39 25.40
CA ALA A 27 11.09 -0.20 25.20
C ALA A 27 11.88 1.04 24.73
N ALA A 28 13.21 0.98 24.69
CA ALA A 28 14.02 2.13 24.28
C ALA A 28 14.40 2.05 22.80
N ASP A 29 14.11 3.10 22.04
CA ASP A 29 14.67 3.33 20.69
C ASP A 29 15.81 4.37 20.81
N PRO A 30 17.04 3.95 21.22
CA PRO A 30 18.13 4.87 21.53
C PRO A 30 18.63 5.65 20.31
N PHE A 31 18.32 5.18 19.11
CA PHE A 31 18.70 5.82 17.84
C PHE A 31 17.55 6.55 17.16
N ASN A 32 16.35 6.57 17.76
CA ASN A 32 15.14 7.12 17.15
C ASN A 32 14.84 6.52 15.74
N ALA A 33 15.27 5.30 15.49
CA ALA A 33 15.14 4.66 14.19
C ALA A 33 13.68 4.44 13.78
N LEU A 34 12.82 4.09 14.75
CA LEU A 34 11.39 3.87 14.53
C LEU A 34 10.61 5.18 14.37
N ALA A 35 11.10 6.30 14.92
CA ALA A 35 10.47 7.62 14.73
C ALA A 35 10.58 8.14 13.30
N ALA A 36 11.49 7.58 12.48
CA ALA A 36 11.58 7.89 11.06
C ALA A 36 10.39 7.35 10.24
N VAL A 37 9.59 6.44 10.81
CA VAL A 37 8.36 5.93 10.17
C VAL A 37 7.17 6.69 10.73
N PRO A 38 6.50 7.56 9.96
CA PRO A 38 5.35 8.32 10.44
C PRO A 38 4.22 7.37 10.83
N PRO A 39 3.34 7.75 11.76
CA PRO A 39 2.15 6.97 12.09
C PRO A 39 1.25 6.80 10.86
N MET A 40 0.45 5.74 10.84
CA MET A 40 -0.59 5.59 9.82
C MET A 40 -1.57 6.75 9.94
N ALA A 41 -1.82 7.42 8.83
CA ALA A 41 -2.72 8.56 8.75
C ALA A 41 -3.62 8.43 7.53
N GLY A 42 -4.85 8.95 7.62
CA GLY A 42 -5.73 9.16 6.47
C GLY A 42 -5.22 10.30 5.57
N LEU A 43 -5.81 10.44 4.39
CA LEU A 43 -5.44 11.48 3.40
C LEU A 43 -6.11 12.85 3.66
N GLY A 44 -6.66 13.08 4.85
CA GLY A 44 -7.23 14.37 5.21
C GLY A 44 -6.24 15.53 5.06
N THR A 45 -6.74 16.77 4.96
CA THR A 45 -5.94 18.01 4.83
C THR A 45 -4.93 18.22 5.98
N ALA A 46 -5.07 17.47 7.08
CA ALA A 46 -4.04 17.27 8.10
C ALA A 46 -3.95 15.77 8.37
N PRO A 47 -2.76 15.15 8.35
CA PRO A 47 -2.60 13.74 8.65
C PRO A 47 -3.05 13.48 10.09
N ALA A 48 -4.30 13.08 10.24
CA ALA A 48 -4.86 12.67 11.53
C ALA A 48 -4.62 11.18 11.75
N PRO A 49 -4.31 10.73 12.96
CA PRO A 49 -4.19 9.31 13.26
C PRO A 49 -5.51 8.60 12.91
N CYS A 50 -5.39 7.40 12.37
CA CYS A 50 -6.52 6.58 11.96
C CYS A 50 -7.54 6.43 13.10
N GLN A 51 -8.77 6.91 12.88
CA GLN A 51 -9.90 6.76 13.81
C GLN A 51 -10.85 5.68 13.28
N PRO A 52 -11.59 5.00 14.17
CA PRO A 52 -12.64 4.09 13.75
C PRO A 52 -13.69 4.85 12.92
N ALA A 53 -14.00 4.34 11.73
CA ALA A 53 -14.98 4.98 10.87
C ALA A 53 -16.39 4.88 11.47
N ASP A 54 -17.11 5.99 11.44
CA ASP A 54 -18.55 6.00 11.70
C ASP A 54 -19.29 5.50 10.45
N LEU A 55 -19.65 4.22 10.45
CA LEU A 55 -20.40 3.57 9.36
C LEU A 55 -21.92 3.74 9.49
N ALA A 56 -22.41 4.47 10.50
CA ALA A 56 -23.84 4.67 10.70
C ALA A 56 -24.41 5.72 9.72
N ARG A 57 -23.57 6.59 9.17
CA ARG A 57 -23.95 7.57 8.14
C ARG A 57 -23.60 7.09 6.73
N PRO A 58 -24.28 7.57 5.69
CA PRO A 58 -23.84 7.36 4.32
C PRO A 58 -22.44 7.94 4.11
N LEU A 59 -21.54 7.13 3.51
CA LEU A 59 -20.14 7.48 3.28
C LEU A 59 -19.96 8.17 1.94
N GLU A 60 -19.14 9.22 1.94
CA GLU A 60 -18.61 9.84 0.74
C GLU A 60 -17.37 9.09 0.24
N LEU A 61 -16.89 9.44 -0.95
CA LEU A 61 -15.67 8.83 -1.52
C LEU A 61 -14.45 9.04 -0.60
N SER A 62 -14.31 10.24 -0.02
CA SER A 62 -13.26 10.57 0.95
C SER A 62 -13.28 9.64 2.17
N ASP A 63 -14.47 9.42 2.74
CA ASP A 63 -14.64 8.54 3.89
C ASP A 63 -14.24 7.09 3.57
N VAL A 64 -14.65 6.59 2.39
CA VAL A 64 -14.32 5.24 1.93
C VAL A 64 -12.81 5.07 1.75
N VAL A 65 -12.16 6.05 1.17
CA VAL A 65 -10.69 6.04 0.99
C VAL A 65 -9.99 6.09 2.34
N ASP A 66 -10.39 6.97 3.26
CA ASP A 66 -9.79 7.07 4.59
C ASP A 66 -9.93 5.75 5.38
N VAL A 67 -11.11 5.13 5.35
CA VAL A 67 -11.32 3.82 5.96
C VAL A 67 -10.44 2.76 5.33
N ALA A 68 -10.37 2.72 3.99
CA ALA A 68 -9.53 1.76 3.29
C ALA A 68 -8.05 1.93 3.66
N LEU A 69 -7.53 3.15 3.67
CA LEU A 69 -6.12 3.40 4.02
C LEU A 69 -5.80 3.02 5.47
N CYS A 70 -6.73 3.23 6.39
CA CYS A 70 -6.54 2.93 7.81
C CYS A 70 -6.75 1.45 8.17
N SER A 71 -7.69 0.78 7.53
CA SER A 71 -8.14 -0.55 7.95
C SER A 71 -7.64 -1.68 7.04
N ASN A 72 -7.24 -1.39 5.80
CA ASN A 72 -6.81 -2.42 4.85
C ASN A 72 -5.53 -3.11 5.33
N PRO A 73 -5.50 -4.45 5.34
CA PRO A 73 -4.31 -5.21 5.74
C PRO A 73 -3.05 -4.91 4.92
N GLN A 74 -3.18 -4.54 3.63
CA GLN A 74 -2.04 -4.23 2.77
C GLN A 74 -1.31 -2.95 3.21
N THR A 75 -2.04 -1.89 3.59
CA THR A 75 -1.44 -0.67 4.13
C THR A 75 -0.74 -0.93 5.45
N ARG A 76 -1.37 -1.71 6.33
CA ARG A 76 -0.77 -2.13 7.62
C ARG A 76 0.51 -2.95 7.42
N LEU A 77 0.51 -3.86 6.44
CA LEU A 77 1.68 -4.65 6.08
C LEU A 77 2.82 -3.76 5.55
N GLY A 78 2.52 -2.84 4.64
CA GLY A 78 3.50 -1.88 4.11
C GLY A 78 4.14 -1.04 5.22
N TRP A 79 3.33 -0.57 6.15
CA TRP A 79 3.80 0.18 7.31
C TRP A 79 4.66 -0.67 8.26
N ALA A 80 4.25 -1.90 8.55
CA ALA A 80 5.03 -2.83 9.38
C ALA A 80 6.39 -3.15 8.75
N ASN A 81 6.43 -3.39 7.43
CA ASN A 81 7.66 -3.64 6.69
C ASN A 81 8.62 -2.43 6.74
N ALA A 82 8.11 -1.21 6.63
CA ALA A 82 8.93 0.00 6.79
C ALA A 82 9.53 0.08 8.20
N ARG A 83 8.77 -0.26 9.25
CA ARG A 83 9.29 -0.35 10.62
C ARG A 83 10.37 -1.41 10.80
N VAL A 84 10.23 -2.56 10.15
CA VAL A 84 11.28 -3.60 10.18
C VAL A 84 12.57 -3.03 9.61
N GLN A 85 12.53 -2.36 8.45
CA GLN A 85 13.73 -1.80 7.85
C GLN A 85 14.29 -0.62 8.66
N ALA A 86 13.46 0.19 9.29
CA ALA A 86 13.89 1.23 10.22
C ALA A 86 14.63 0.62 11.42
N ALA A 87 14.14 -0.48 11.99
CA ALA A 87 14.84 -1.20 13.05
C ALA A 87 16.19 -1.78 12.58
N GLN A 88 16.30 -2.23 11.32
CA GLN A 88 17.57 -2.70 10.74
C GLN A 88 18.60 -1.54 10.62
N VAL A 89 18.15 -0.31 10.38
CA VAL A 89 19.04 0.87 10.47
C VAL A 89 19.57 1.01 11.90
N GLY A 90 18.73 0.83 12.94
CA GLY A 90 19.17 0.84 14.34
C GLY A 90 20.20 -0.27 14.63
N VAL A 91 20.01 -1.48 14.07
CA VAL A 91 20.98 -2.57 14.16
C VAL A 91 22.32 -2.19 13.53
N ALA A 92 22.30 -1.57 12.35
CA ALA A 92 23.51 -1.11 11.68
C ALA A 92 24.21 0.03 12.44
N GLN A 93 23.46 0.91 13.10
CA GLN A 93 24.00 1.97 13.98
C GLN A 93 24.62 1.37 15.25
N ALA A 94 24.02 0.32 15.82
CA ALA A 94 24.56 -0.36 16.99
C ALA A 94 25.96 -0.94 16.77
N ALA A 95 26.32 -1.29 15.52
CA ALA A 95 27.67 -1.74 15.18
C ALA A 95 28.78 -0.70 15.44
N PHE A 96 28.40 0.59 15.60
CA PHE A 96 29.32 1.66 15.96
C PHE A 96 29.51 1.83 17.48
N LEU A 97 28.80 1.08 18.31
CA LEU A 97 28.92 1.12 19.76
C LEU A 97 29.74 -0.08 20.26
N PRO A 98 30.37 0.05 21.45
CA PRO A 98 31.00 -1.10 22.08
C PRO A 98 29.94 -2.13 22.50
N THR A 99 30.31 -3.39 22.40
CA THR A 99 29.50 -4.52 22.94
C THR A 99 30.07 -4.94 24.29
N LEU A 100 29.17 -5.23 25.25
CA LEU A 100 29.52 -5.75 26.55
C LEU A 100 28.89 -7.14 26.70
N GLY A 101 29.74 -8.14 26.95
CA GLY A 101 29.36 -9.51 27.19
C GLY A 101 29.65 -9.93 28.61
N ALA A 102 28.86 -10.86 29.17
CA ALA A 102 29.16 -11.56 30.39
C ALA A 102 29.10 -13.06 30.12
N SER A 103 30.07 -13.81 30.64
CA SER A 103 30.16 -15.26 30.42
C SER A 103 30.39 -15.99 31.75
N ALA A 104 29.76 -17.15 31.91
CA ALA A 104 30.05 -18.09 32.97
C ALA A 104 30.26 -19.49 32.38
N SER A 105 31.36 -20.11 32.66
CA SER A 105 31.69 -21.45 32.14
C SER A 105 32.12 -22.39 33.21
N LEU A 106 31.74 -23.65 33.06
CA LEU A 106 32.22 -24.80 33.83
C LEU A 106 32.82 -25.78 32.82
N SER A 107 34.11 -26.04 32.92
CA SER A 107 34.81 -26.93 31.99
C SER A 107 35.70 -27.88 32.78
N GLU A 108 35.92 -29.08 32.24
CA GLU A 108 36.93 -29.99 32.70
C GLU A 108 38.14 -29.85 31.81
N VAL A 109 39.26 -29.46 32.40
CA VAL A 109 40.53 -29.24 31.69
C VAL A 109 41.49 -30.35 32.02
N HIS A 110 41.93 -31.05 30.99
CA HIS A 110 42.98 -32.05 31.07
C HIS A 110 44.28 -31.43 30.58
N SER A 111 45.30 -31.35 31.44
CA SER A 111 46.59 -30.75 31.07
C SER A 111 47.72 -31.52 31.69
N GLU A 112 48.64 -32.01 30.85
CA GLU A 112 49.85 -32.69 31.29
C GLU A 112 50.77 -31.74 32.08
N ALA A 113 50.78 -30.45 31.74
CA ALA A 113 51.56 -29.42 32.43
C ALA A 113 51.17 -29.23 33.91
N THR A 114 50.04 -29.72 34.34
CA THR A 114 49.51 -29.65 35.74
C THR A 114 49.43 -31.00 36.43
N GLY A 115 50.20 -32.01 35.96
CA GLY A 115 50.28 -33.34 36.60
C GLY A 115 49.28 -34.36 36.08
N GLY A 116 48.74 -34.21 34.86
CA GLY A 116 48.02 -35.28 34.14
C GLY A 116 46.60 -35.60 34.58
N GLY A 117 46.05 -34.85 35.53
CA GLY A 117 44.70 -35.07 36.07
C GLY A 117 43.64 -34.13 35.45
N ALA A 118 42.40 -34.62 35.30
CA ALA A 118 41.26 -33.81 34.99
C ALA A 118 40.94 -32.83 36.13
N ARG A 119 40.79 -31.55 35.86
CA ARG A 119 40.44 -30.54 36.87
C ARG A 119 39.25 -29.71 36.38
N THR A 120 38.24 -29.61 37.20
CA THR A 120 37.11 -28.73 36.97
C THR A 120 37.53 -27.27 37.09
N GLN A 121 37.38 -26.50 36.04
CA GLN A 121 37.55 -25.03 36.00
C GLN A 121 36.21 -24.34 36.01
N ARG A 122 36.04 -23.40 36.90
CA ARG A 122 34.91 -22.44 36.91
C ARG A 122 35.48 -21.08 36.51
N ARG A 123 34.80 -20.45 35.54
CA ARG A 123 35.18 -19.11 35.10
C ARG A 123 33.94 -18.24 35.00
N ILE A 124 34.02 -17.03 35.52
CA ILE A 124 33.06 -15.94 35.31
C ILE A 124 33.85 -14.77 34.78
N GLY A 125 33.36 -14.17 33.71
CA GLY A 125 34.05 -13.04 33.09
C GLY A 125 33.07 -12.07 32.46
N ALA A 126 33.58 -10.86 32.24
CA ALA A 126 32.94 -9.83 31.43
C ALA A 126 33.95 -9.33 30.37
N ASP A 127 33.48 -9.13 29.18
CA ASP A 127 34.29 -8.66 28.07
C ASP A 127 33.59 -7.49 27.36
N LEU A 128 34.38 -6.49 26.97
CA LEU A 128 33.98 -5.37 26.15
C LEU A 128 34.76 -5.45 24.84
N ALA A 129 34.07 -5.42 23.73
CA ALA A 129 34.66 -5.37 22.40
C ALA A 129 34.19 -4.10 21.67
N TYR A 130 35.11 -3.40 21.07
CA TYR A 130 34.83 -2.18 20.31
C TYR A 130 35.70 -2.12 19.04
N VAL A 131 35.06 -2.04 17.89
CA VAL A 131 35.74 -1.82 16.63
C VAL A 131 36.07 -0.34 16.49
N LEU A 132 37.35 -0.01 16.55
CA LEU A 132 37.83 1.37 16.44
C LEU A 132 37.85 1.83 14.98
N TYR A 133 38.37 0.99 14.08
CA TYR A 133 38.52 1.33 12.66
C TYR A 133 38.38 0.08 11.77
N ASP A 134 37.62 0.19 10.67
CA ASP A 134 37.31 -0.90 9.75
C ASP A 134 37.28 -0.46 8.27
N PHE A 135 37.96 0.64 7.94
CA PHE A 135 38.06 1.19 6.57
C PHE A 135 36.70 1.40 5.89
N GLY A 136 35.63 1.67 6.67
CA GLY A 136 34.32 2.00 6.17
C GLY A 136 33.33 0.85 6.05
N ALA A 137 33.68 -0.36 6.48
CA ALA A 137 32.78 -1.52 6.41
C ALA A 137 31.44 -1.28 7.11
N ARG A 138 31.45 -0.73 8.34
CA ARG A 138 30.25 -0.37 9.09
C ARG A 138 29.49 0.80 8.45
N ALA A 139 30.22 1.78 7.91
CA ALA A 139 29.61 2.94 7.23
C ALA A 139 28.87 2.49 5.96
N ALA A 140 29.47 1.62 5.14
CA ALA A 140 28.84 1.05 3.95
C ALA A 140 27.63 0.16 4.32
N SER A 141 27.72 -0.64 5.39
CA SER A 141 26.62 -1.44 5.90
C SER A 141 25.45 -0.59 6.41
N LEU A 142 25.75 0.53 7.10
CA LEU A 142 24.75 1.49 7.56
C LEU A 142 24.07 2.18 6.37
N GLU A 143 24.82 2.58 5.36
CA GLU A 143 24.28 3.19 4.14
C GLU A 143 23.39 2.20 3.39
N ASN A 144 23.79 0.94 3.26
CA ASN A 144 22.96 -0.11 2.71
C ASN A 144 21.61 -0.22 3.46
N ALA A 145 21.65 -0.27 4.81
CA ALA A 145 20.45 -0.34 5.64
C ALA A 145 19.55 0.89 5.48
N ARG A 146 20.14 2.10 5.39
CA ARG A 146 19.40 3.35 5.14
C ARG A 146 18.68 3.34 3.79
N GLN A 147 19.36 2.88 2.75
CA GLN A 147 18.77 2.81 1.42
C GLN A 147 17.69 1.72 1.34
N LEU A 148 17.84 0.59 2.03
CA LEU A 148 16.78 -0.42 2.15
C LEU A 148 15.56 0.13 2.91
N PHE A 149 15.77 0.93 3.95
CA PHE A 149 14.67 1.64 4.63
C PHE A 149 13.99 2.63 3.70
N ALA A 150 14.73 3.43 2.95
CA ALA A 150 14.17 4.35 1.96
C ALA A 150 13.33 3.60 0.90
N ALA A 151 13.83 2.45 0.43
CA ALA A 151 13.09 1.58 -0.50
C ALA A 151 11.78 1.06 0.10
N ALA A 152 11.80 0.63 1.37
CA ALA A 152 10.61 0.14 2.06
C ALA A 152 9.59 1.26 2.33
N ALA A 153 10.04 2.46 2.68
CA ALA A 153 9.20 3.64 2.83
C ALA A 153 8.51 4.00 1.51
N ALA A 154 9.26 4.05 0.41
CA ALA A 154 8.69 4.31 -0.91
C ALA A 154 7.74 3.19 -1.39
N THR A 155 8.04 1.92 -1.07
CA THR A 155 7.14 0.78 -1.34
C THR A 155 5.83 0.90 -0.54
N ARG A 156 5.89 1.35 0.71
CA ARG A 156 4.70 1.66 1.51
C ARG A 156 3.85 2.73 0.82
N ASP A 157 4.47 3.81 0.33
CA ASP A 157 3.75 4.91 -0.33
C ASP A 157 3.10 4.44 -1.64
N ALA A 158 3.78 3.58 -2.42
CA ALA A 158 3.19 2.92 -3.58
C ALA A 158 1.99 2.04 -3.20
N THR A 159 2.07 1.32 -2.07
CA THR A 159 0.95 0.51 -1.57
C THR A 159 -0.23 1.37 -1.16
N VAL A 160 0.00 2.51 -0.51
CA VAL A 160 -1.03 3.50 -0.16
C VAL A 160 -1.76 3.98 -1.42
N GLN A 161 -1.02 4.36 -2.48
CA GLN A 161 -1.62 4.78 -3.75
C GLN A 161 -2.42 3.66 -4.44
N ASN A 162 -1.95 2.42 -4.38
CA ASN A 162 -2.68 1.28 -4.93
C ASN A 162 -3.98 0.99 -4.17
N VAL A 163 -3.97 1.03 -2.84
CA VAL A 163 -5.17 0.85 -2.02
C VAL A 163 -6.15 2.01 -2.23
N PHE A 164 -5.65 3.24 -2.37
CA PHE A 164 -6.46 4.39 -2.74
C PHE A 164 -7.21 4.15 -4.05
N LEU A 165 -6.49 3.80 -5.14
CA LEU A 165 -7.10 3.53 -6.43
C LEU A 165 -8.12 2.38 -6.35
N ALA A 166 -7.79 1.30 -5.62
CA ALA A 166 -8.70 0.19 -5.41
C ALA A 166 -9.99 0.62 -4.67
N ALA A 167 -9.88 1.51 -3.68
CA ALA A 167 -11.03 2.07 -2.97
C ALA A 167 -11.92 2.93 -3.90
N VAL A 168 -11.31 3.78 -4.72
CA VAL A 168 -12.01 4.57 -5.74
C VAL A 168 -12.72 3.66 -6.74
N GLN A 169 -12.05 2.64 -7.26
CA GLN A 169 -12.64 1.68 -8.18
C GLN A 169 -13.81 0.92 -7.56
N ALA A 170 -13.66 0.41 -6.35
CA ALA A 170 -14.71 -0.31 -5.65
C ALA A 170 -15.93 0.58 -5.33
N PHE A 171 -15.69 1.85 -4.96
CA PHE A 171 -16.74 2.84 -4.73
C PHE A 171 -17.57 3.08 -6.00
N PHE A 172 -16.92 3.39 -7.12
CA PHE A 172 -17.62 3.65 -8.39
C PHE A 172 -18.27 2.38 -8.94
N GLN A 173 -17.62 1.22 -8.82
CA GLN A 173 -18.21 -0.06 -9.21
C GLN A 173 -19.51 -0.33 -8.46
N ARG A 174 -19.53 -0.10 -7.14
CA ARG A 174 -20.77 -0.29 -6.34
C ARG A 174 -21.86 0.71 -6.76
N GLN A 175 -21.53 1.99 -6.98
CA GLN A 175 -22.46 3.00 -7.47
C GLN A 175 -23.03 2.59 -8.84
N GLY A 176 -22.16 2.13 -9.75
CA GLY A 176 -22.55 1.62 -11.08
C GLY A 176 -23.49 0.44 -11.01
N SER A 177 -23.22 -0.50 -10.12
CA SER A 177 -24.08 -1.68 -9.95
C SER A 177 -25.48 -1.30 -9.45
N VAL A 178 -25.59 -0.33 -8.54
CA VAL A 178 -26.89 0.19 -8.06
C VAL A 178 -27.66 0.89 -9.17
N ALA A 179 -26.98 1.74 -9.95
CA ALA A 179 -27.59 2.42 -11.08
C ALA A 179 -28.05 1.42 -12.17
N ALA A 180 -27.26 0.36 -12.43
CA ALA A 180 -27.61 -0.70 -13.36
C ALA A 180 -28.82 -1.53 -12.88
N LEU A 181 -28.91 -1.79 -11.58
CA LEU A 181 -30.09 -2.46 -11.00
C LEU A 181 -31.35 -1.59 -11.18
N GLU A 182 -31.27 -0.30 -10.91
CA GLU A 182 -32.40 0.61 -11.10
C GLU A 182 -32.83 0.68 -12.57
N ALA A 183 -31.88 0.77 -13.51
CA ALA A 183 -32.17 0.70 -14.94
C ALA A 183 -32.83 -0.64 -15.34
N SER A 184 -32.40 -1.75 -14.76
CA SER A 184 -32.99 -3.08 -15.00
C SER A 184 -34.42 -3.19 -14.45
N ARG A 185 -34.72 -2.58 -13.29
CA ARG A 185 -36.08 -2.49 -12.74
C ARG A 185 -37.02 -1.70 -13.63
N GLN A 186 -36.53 -0.57 -14.17
CA GLN A 186 -37.31 0.23 -15.11
C GLN A 186 -37.58 -0.53 -16.42
N SER A 187 -36.61 -1.30 -16.91
CA SER A 187 -36.75 -2.13 -18.09
C SER A 187 -37.73 -3.28 -17.87
N GLU A 188 -37.70 -3.94 -16.70
CA GLU A 188 -38.67 -5.00 -16.33
C GLU A 188 -40.10 -4.42 -16.27
N LYS A 189 -40.28 -3.23 -15.65
CA LYS A 189 -41.58 -2.56 -15.61
C LYS A 189 -42.11 -2.27 -17.02
N ALA A 190 -41.29 -1.73 -17.91
CA ALA A 190 -41.67 -1.45 -19.29
C ALA A 190 -42.02 -2.72 -20.06
N ALA A 191 -41.25 -3.80 -19.87
CA ALA A 191 -41.55 -5.11 -20.49
C ALA A 191 -42.84 -5.74 -19.95
N LEU A 192 -43.14 -5.59 -18.66
CA LEU A 192 -44.41 -6.03 -18.07
C LEU A 192 -45.63 -5.26 -18.63
N GLU A 193 -45.47 -3.94 -18.79
CA GLU A 193 -46.52 -3.11 -19.42
C GLU A 193 -46.77 -3.53 -20.87
N SER A 194 -45.72 -3.85 -21.62
CA SER A 194 -45.81 -4.37 -22.99
C SER A 194 -46.49 -5.76 -23.06
N LEU A 195 -46.17 -6.65 -22.10
CA LEU A 195 -46.81 -7.94 -21.97
C LEU A 195 -48.33 -7.80 -21.70
N ASN A 196 -48.69 -6.97 -20.73
CA ASN A 196 -50.09 -6.70 -20.38
C ASN A 196 -50.88 -6.12 -21.57
N ALA A 197 -50.27 -5.21 -22.34
CA ALA A 197 -50.86 -4.67 -23.56
C ALA A 197 -51.06 -5.74 -24.65
N ALA A 198 -50.04 -6.58 -24.86
CA ALA A 198 -50.14 -7.70 -25.84
C ALA A 198 -51.20 -8.73 -25.45
N GLU A 199 -51.32 -9.08 -24.16
CA GLU A 199 -52.33 -9.97 -23.65
C GLU A 199 -53.76 -9.39 -23.78
N ALA A 200 -53.93 -8.10 -23.51
CA ALA A 200 -55.21 -7.42 -23.68
C ALA A 200 -55.67 -7.43 -25.15
N ARG A 201 -54.77 -7.15 -26.09
CA ARG A 201 -55.03 -7.19 -27.52
C ARG A 201 -55.31 -8.60 -28.06
N TYR A 202 -54.58 -9.58 -27.54
CA TYR A 202 -54.83 -11.00 -27.90
C TYR A 202 -56.24 -11.43 -27.46
N ARG A 203 -56.68 -11.05 -26.24
CA ARG A 203 -58.04 -11.41 -25.76
C ARG A 203 -59.19 -10.84 -26.60
N VAL A 204 -58.98 -9.66 -27.22
CA VAL A 204 -59.97 -9.07 -28.12
C VAL A 204 -59.73 -9.39 -29.59
N GLY A 205 -58.83 -10.31 -29.90
CA GLY A 205 -58.53 -10.79 -31.26
C GLY A 205 -57.74 -9.83 -32.15
N SER A 206 -57.17 -8.76 -31.60
CA SER A 206 -56.40 -7.74 -32.34
C SER A 206 -54.89 -7.96 -32.32
N ALA A 207 -54.40 -9.04 -31.69
CA ALA A 207 -53.00 -9.47 -31.73
C ALA A 207 -52.90 -11.00 -31.93
N THR A 208 -51.77 -11.46 -32.45
CA THR A 208 -51.48 -12.88 -32.69
C THR A 208 -50.97 -13.59 -31.44
N PRO A 209 -51.09 -14.95 -31.36
CA PRO A 209 -50.45 -15.74 -30.32
C PRO A 209 -48.92 -15.49 -30.26
N ALA A 210 -48.28 -15.26 -31.42
CA ALA A 210 -46.85 -14.97 -31.54
C ALA A 210 -46.48 -13.66 -30.81
N ASP A 211 -47.28 -12.60 -30.99
CA ASP A 211 -47.06 -11.29 -30.32
C ASP A 211 -47.08 -11.43 -28.80
N ARG A 212 -48.04 -12.17 -28.24
CA ARG A 212 -48.14 -12.46 -26.82
C ARG A 212 -46.94 -13.26 -26.31
N LEU A 213 -46.46 -14.28 -27.04
CA LEU A 213 -45.34 -15.11 -26.65
C LEU A 213 -44.02 -14.32 -26.71
N GLN A 214 -43.84 -13.44 -27.71
CA GLN A 214 -42.68 -12.53 -27.78
C GLN A 214 -42.64 -11.59 -26.61
N ALA A 215 -43.75 -10.92 -26.26
CA ALA A 215 -43.82 -10.03 -25.10
C ALA A 215 -43.55 -10.78 -23.78
N ARG A 216 -44.05 -12.03 -23.64
CA ARG A 216 -43.75 -12.87 -22.47
C ARG A 216 -42.29 -13.24 -22.36
N THR A 217 -41.65 -13.58 -23.48
CA THR A 217 -40.20 -13.86 -23.53
C THR A 217 -39.38 -12.63 -23.14
N ALA A 218 -39.73 -11.45 -23.67
CA ALA A 218 -39.05 -10.19 -23.35
C ALA A 218 -39.19 -9.84 -21.85
N HIS A 219 -40.36 -10.02 -21.25
CA HIS A 219 -40.55 -9.81 -19.82
C HIS A 219 -39.73 -10.80 -18.98
N ALA A 220 -39.74 -12.11 -19.33
CA ALA A 220 -38.93 -13.11 -18.65
C ALA A 220 -37.41 -12.79 -18.71
N GLN A 221 -36.94 -12.30 -19.86
CA GLN A 221 -35.54 -11.83 -20.00
C GLN A 221 -35.25 -10.61 -19.12
N ALA A 222 -36.18 -9.66 -19.03
CA ALA A 222 -36.02 -8.48 -18.17
C ALA A 222 -35.99 -8.85 -16.68
N VAL A 223 -36.81 -9.80 -16.23
CA VAL A 223 -36.73 -10.38 -14.87
C VAL A 223 -35.38 -11.01 -14.59
N LEU A 224 -34.84 -11.80 -15.53
CA LEU A 224 -33.54 -12.43 -15.41
C LEU A 224 -32.43 -11.40 -15.31
N ASN A 225 -32.47 -10.33 -16.13
CA ASN A 225 -31.52 -9.23 -16.10
C ASN A 225 -31.54 -8.50 -14.77
N ARG A 226 -32.73 -8.23 -14.18
CA ARG A 226 -32.84 -7.63 -12.85
C ARG A 226 -32.24 -8.53 -11.76
N ILE A 227 -32.52 -9.84 -11.78
CA ILE A 227 -31.94 -10.79 -10.80
C ILE A 227 -30.41 -10.81 -10.90
N THR A 228 -29.88 -10.81 -12.12
CA THR A 228 -28.42 -10.72 -12.35
C THR A 228 -27.85 -9.40 -11.79
N ALA A 229 -28.53 -8.27 -12.02
CA ALA A 229 -28.11 -6.98 -11.51
C ALA A 229 -28.14 -6.91 -9.97
N GLU A 230 -29.14 -7.54 -9.32
CA GLU A 230 -29.20 -7.68 -7.85
C GLU A 230 -28.01 -8.47 -7.29
N GLY A 231 -27.64 -9.56 -7.97
CA GLY A 231 -26.41 -10.30 -7.65
C GLY A 231 -25.16 -9.44 -7.80
N GLY A 232 -25.11 -8.63 -8.88
CA GLY A 232 -24.01 -7.69 -9.13
C GLY A 232 -23.83 -6.64 -8.03
N VAL A 233 -24.94 -6.09 -7.50
CA VAL A 233 -24.88 -5.15 -6.36
C VAL A 233 -24.28 -5.82 -5.13
N LYS A 234 -24.73 -7.03 -4.77
CA LYS A 234 -24.19 -7.77 -3.61
C LYS A 234 -22.70 -8.09 -3.76
N ALA A 235 -22.27 -8.47 -4.97
CA ALA A 235 -20.87 -8.73 -5.24
C ALA A 235 -20.01 -7.45 -5.10
N ALA A 236 -20.51 -6.32 -5.62
CA ALA A 236 -19.83 -5.03 -5.52
C ALA A 236 -19.79 -4.51 -4.07
N GLU A 237 -20.82 -4.74 -3.25
CA GLU A 237 -20.83 -4.43 -1.82
C GLU A 237 -19.78 -5.24 -1.06
N GLY A 238 -19.67 -6.54 -1.32
CA GLY A 238 -18.64 -7.38 -0.75
C GLY A 238 -17.21 -6.97 -1.15
N ALA A 239 -17.01 -6.59 -2.41
CA ALA A 239 -15.72 -6.09 -2.91
C ALA A 239 -15.33 -4.76 -2.24
N LEU A 240 -16.29 -3.84 -2.09
CA LEU A 240 -16.07 -2.57 -1.40
C LEU A 240 -15.69 -2.80 0.07
N ALA A 241 -16.44 -3.64 0.80
CA ALA A 241 -16.14 -3.98 2.19
C ALA A 241 -14.73 -4.58 2.32
N ASN A 242 -14.35 -5.49 1.43
CA ASN A 242 -13.02 -6.11 1.43
C ASN A 242 -11.89 -5.08 1.23
N VAL A 243 -12.03 -4.14 0.30
CA VAL A 243 -11.04 -3.07 0.09
C VAL A 243 -10.95 -2.15 1.31
N MET A 244 -12.08 -1.88 1.97
CA MET A 244 -12.13 -1.13 3.22
C MET A 244 -11.60 -1.93 4.43
N GLY A 245 -11.18 -3.18 4.26
CA GLY A 245 -10.73 -4.04 5.36
C GLY A 245 -11.87 -4.45 6.32
N LEU A 246 -13.11 -4.48 5.83
CA LEU A 246 -14.31 -4.83 6.58
C LEU A 246 -14.85 -6.20 6.16
N GLU A 247 -15.64 -6.81 7.03
CA GLU A 247 -16.36 -8.04 6.71
C GLU A 247 -17.41 -7.79 5.61
N PRO A 248 -17.52 -8.67 4.58
CA PRO A 248 -18.43 -8.51 3.44
C PRO A 248 -19.92 -8.43 3.81
N THR A 249 -20.30 -8.93 4.99
CA THR A 249 -21.66 -8.92 5.49
C THR A 249 -22.09 -7.57 6.10
N ARG A 250 -21.15 -6.66 6.27
CA ARG A 250 -21.41 -5.36 6.90
C ARG A 250 -22.10 -4.41 5.93
N PRO A 251 -23.30 -3.90 6.21
CA PRO A 251 -23.99 -2.96 5.32
C PRO A 251 -23.22 -1.63 5.26
N ILE A 252 -23.00 -1.13 4.04
CA ILE A 252 -22.34 0.16 3.79
C ILE A 252 -23.28 1.01 2.95
N ALA A 253 -23.73 2.13 3.52
CA ALA A 253 -24.48 3.14 2.78
C ALA A 253 -23.51 4.12 2.13
N LEU A 254 -23.73 4.47 0.85
CA LEU A 254 -22.94 5.47 0.13
C LEU A 254 -23.82 6.66 -0.26
N VAL A 255 -23.23 7.84 -0.28
CA VAL A 255 -23.86 9.05 -0.83
C VAL A 255 -23.98 8.89 -2.35
N PRO A 256 -25.17 9.11 -2.95
CA PRO A 256 -25.33 9.08 -4.40
C PRO A 256 -24.49 10.16 -5.08
N LEU A 257 -23.86 9.83 -6.20
CA LEU A 257 -23.08 10.78 -6.97
C LEU A 257 -23.90 11.42 -8.10
N PRO A 258 -23.61 12.68 -8.44
CA PRO A 258 -24.16 13.29 -9.65
C PRO A 258 -23.71 12.58 -10.92
N PRO A 259 -24.44 12.67 -12.04
CA PRO A 259 -24.02 12.11 -13.32
C PRO A 259 -22.67 12.66 -13.76
N ALA A 260 -21.83 11.82 -14.36
CA ALA A 260 -20.56 12.23 -14.91
C ALA A 260 -20.76 13.32 -15.99
N SER A 261 -20.16 14.47 -15.76
CA SER A 261 -20.12 15.59 -16.71
C SER A 261 -18.67 15.93 -17.00
N PRO A 262 -18.05 15.34 -18.05
CA PRO A 262 -16.71 15.70 -18.45
C PRO A 262 -16.68 17.20 -18.80
N GLY A 263 -15.85 17.97 -18.09
CA GLY A 263 -15.53 19.36 -18.45
C GLY A 263 -14.78 19.43 -19.80
N ALA A 264 -14.34 20.63 -20.20
CA ALA A 264 -13.46 20.83 -21.34
C ALA A 264 -12.27 19.87 -21.23
N GLY A 265 -11.93 19.19 -22.33
CA GLY A 265 -11.05 18.04 -22.35
C GLY A 265 -9.73 18.29 -21.64
N PHE A 266 -9.20 17.24 -21.03
CA PHE A 266 -7.85 17.25 -20.46
C PHE A 266 -6.84 17.29 -21.63
N GLU A 267 -6.31 18.49 -21.92
CA GLU A 267 -5.32 18.74 -22.99
C GLU A 267 -3.89 18.74 -22.42
N GLY A 268 -3.54 17.73 -21.65
CA GLY A 268 -2.18 17.61 -21.12
C GLY A 268 -1.22 17.02 -22.17
N ASP A 269 -0.03 17.58 -22.28
CA ASP A 269 1.08 16.96 -23.02
C ASP A 269 1.53 15.69 -22.28
N VAL A 270 1.28 14.53 -22.88
CA VAL A 270 1.61 13.22 -22.28
C VAL A 270 3.09 13.09 -21.97
N THR A 271 3.98 13.75 -22.70
CA THR A 271 5.42 13.74 -22.44
C THR A 271 5.72 14.37 -21.09
N LYS A 272 5.09 15.52 -20.78
CA LYS A 272 5.23 16.18 -19.48
C LYS A 272 4.64 15.36 -18.34
N LEU A 273 3.53 14.67 -18.58
CA LEU A 273 2.95 13.76 -17.59
C LEU A 273 3.89 12.61 -17.25
N ILE A 274 4.56 12.02 -18.25
CA ILE A 274 5.56 10.97 -18.05
C ILE A 274 6.77 11.50 -17.27
N GLU A 275 7.24 12.71 -17.55
CA GLU A 275 8.34 13.34 -16.81
C GLU A 275 7.96 13.58 -15.35
N THR A 276 6.76 14.11 -15.12
CA THR A 276 6.22 14.31 -13.76
C THR A 276 6.12 12.98 -13.01
N ALA A 277 5.60 11.93 -13.64
CA ALA A 277 5.49 10.60 -13.05
C ALA A 277 6.86 10.03 -12.66
N ARG A 278 7.87 10.19 -13.52
CA ARG A 278 9.24 9.76 -13.22
C ARG A 278 9.86 10.48 -12.03
N ALA A 279 9.44 11.70 -11.74
CA ALA A 279 9.91 12.46 -10.60
C ALA A 279 9.16 12.12 -9.29
N GLN A 280 7.89 11.73 -9.38
CA GLN A 280 6.99 11.63 -8.22
C GLN A 280 6.60 10.20 -7.85
N ARG A 281 6.70 9.23 -8.74
CA ARG A 281 6.24 7.86 -8.48
C ARG A 281 7.08 7.14 -7.42
N PRO A 282 6.43 6.65 -6.35
CA PRO A 282 7.15 6.03 -5.24
C PRO A 282 7.73 4.64 -5.58
N ASP A 283 7.16 3.90 -6.53
CA ASP A 283 7.73 2.62 -6.97
C ASP A 283 9.07 2.79 -7.71
N LEU A 284 9.23 3.88 -8.49
CA LEU A 284 10.52 4.22 -9.09
C LEU A 284 11.52 4.68 -8.03
N ALA A 285 11.08 5.47 -7.05
CA ALA A 285 11.92 5.87 -5.92
C ALA A 285 12.39 4.65 -5.11
N ALA A 286 11.52 3.64 -4.92
CA ALA A 286 11.87 2.38 -4.27
C ALA A 286 12.96 1.61 -5.05
N ALA A 287 12.82 1.49 -6.37
CA ALA A 287 13.79 0.82 -7.24
C ALA A 287 15.15 1.55 -7.25
N GLU A 288 15.15 2.89 -7.25
CA GLU A 288 16.36 3.70 -7.15
C GLU A 288 17.06 3.50 -5.80
N ALA A 289 16.31 3.46 -4.69
CA ALA A 289 16.87 3.21 -3.37
C ALA A 289 17.43 1.78 -3.25
N GLN A 290 16.79 0.77 -3.84
CA GLN A 290 17.31 -0.60 -3.90
C GLN A 290 18.63 -0.67 -4.69
N TYR A 291 18.73 0.06 -5.80
CA TYR A 291 19.98 0.17 -6.55
C TYR A 291 21.09 0.81 -5.71
N ARG A 292 20.80 1.90 -4.99
CA ARG A 292 21.79 2.54 -4.09
C ARG A 292 22.20 1.62 -2.94
N ALA A 293 21.25 0.86 -2.38
CA ALA A 293 21.56 -0.15 -1.37
C ALA A 293 22.53 -1.20 -1.89
N ALA A 294 22.31 -1.71 -3.11
CA ALA A 294 23.20 -2.68 -3.72
C ALA A 294 24.60 -2.09 -4.00
N ARG A 295 24.70 -0.81 -4.39
CA ARG A 295 25.99 -0.12 -4.52
C ARG A 295 26.74 -0.02 -3.20
N ALA A 296 26.06 0.37 -2.12
CA ALA A 296 26.67 0.36 -0.79
C ALA A 296 27.10 -1.05 -0.36
N GLY A 297 26.43 -2.09 -0.85
CA GLY A 297 26.83 -3.49 -0.68
C GLY A 297 28.16 -3.82 -1.33
N ILE A 298 28.52 -3.20 -2.48
CA ILE A 298 29.85 -3.34 -3.09
C ILE A 298 30.92 -2.78 -2.16
N ASP A 299 30.70 -1.57 -1.65
CA ASP A 299 31.66 -0.91 -0.76
C ASP A 299 31.89 -1.73 0.53
N ALA A 300 30.80 -2.31 1.08
CA ALA A 300 30.89 -3.21 2.24
C ALA A 300 31.67 -4.49 1.92
N ALA A 301 31.46 -5.09 0.74
CA ALA A 301 32.21 -6.28 0.30
C ALA A 301 33.70 -5.98 0.04
N GLN A 302 34.02 -4.82 -0.49
CA GLN A 302 35.39 -4.36 -0.70
C GLN A 302 36.09 -4.09 0.65
N ALA A 303 35.42 -3.45 1.60
CA ALA A 303 35.97 -3.20 2.93
C ALA A 303 36.33 -4.49 3.68
N ALA A 304 35.73 -5.63 3.36
CA ALA A 304 36.05 -6.93 3.97
C ALA A 304 37.47 -7.45 3.64
N HIS A 305 38.19 -6.85 2.67
CA HIS A 305 39.62 -7.11 2.40
C HIS A 305 40.56 -6.32 3.29
N LEU A 306 40.06 -5.29 3.96
CA LEU A 306 40.90 -4.31 4.63
C LEU A 306 41.08 -4.70 6.11
N PRO A 307 42.17 -4.23 6.76
CA PRO A 307 42.42 -4.52 8.14
C PRO A 307 41.30 -3.98 9.05
N THR A 308 41.07 -4.65 10.17
CA THR A 308 40.18 -4.14 11.23
C THR A 308 40.99 -3.92 12.50
N LEU A 309 40.82 -2.75 13.15
CA LEU A 309 41.38 -2.39 14.45
C LEU A 309 40.29 -2.47 15.51
N SER A 310 40.48 -3.29 16.51
CA SER A 310 39.54 -3.44 17.63
C SER A 310 40.24 -3.28 18.98
N LEU A 311 39.49 -2.72 19.94
CA LEU A 311 39.84 -2.67 21.36
C LEU A 311 39.07 -3.77 22.08
N GLY A 312 39.78 -4.60 22.83
CA GLY A 312 39.22 -5.58 23.73
C GLY A 312 39.58 -5.28 25.19
N VAL A 313 38.60 -5.30 26.07
CA VAL A 313 38.82 -5.23 27.54
C VAL A 313 38.12 -6.39 28.15
N GLY A 314 38.84 -7.19 28.95
CA GLY A 314 38.28 -8.36 29.64
C GLY A 314 38.66 -8.40 31.08
N ALA A 315 37.74 -8.83 31.93
CA ALA A 315 37.99 -9.17 33.34
C ALA A 315 37.36 -10.54 33.64
N ALA A 316 38.10 -11.41 34.26
CA ALA A 316 37.60 -12.75 34.59
C ALA A 316 38.13 -13.25 35.95
N ARG A 317 37.27 -13.98 36.66
CA ARG A 317 37.63 -14.73 37.84
C ARG A 317 37.57 -16.22 37.50
N SER A 318 38.70 -16.87 37.66
CA SER A 318 38.85 -18.30 37.40
C SER A 318 39.19 -19.08 38.68
N GLN A 319 38.64 -20.28 38.80
CA GLN A 319 38.94 -21.18 39.93
C GLN A 319 39.06 -22.61 39.40
N PHE A 320 40.17 -23.25 39.69
CA PHE A 320 40.33 -24.71 39.53
C PHE A 320 39.92 -25.44 40.80
N ALA A 321 39.37 -26.64 40.64
CA ALA A 321 39.03 -27.47 41.80
C ALA A 321 40.28 -27.72 42.65
N GLY A 322 40.18 -27.45 43.98
CA GLY A 322 41.27 -27.57 44.92
C GLY A 322 42.30 -26.39 44.92
N GLN A 323 42.04 -25.34 44.16
CA GLN A 323 42.90 -24.12 44.14
C GLN A 323 42.12 -22.87 44.52
N SER A 324 42.83 -21.84 44.99
CA SER A 324 42.25 -20.52 45.22
C SER A 324 41.85 -19.88 43.89
N ALA A 325 40.75 -19.11 43.92
CA ALA A 325 40.35 -18.33 42.77
C ALA A 325 41.36 -17.21 42.50
N PHE A 326 41.58 -16.91 41.24
CA PHE A 326 42.42 -15.78 40.81
C PHE A 326 41.66 -14.91 39.84
N ASP A 327 41.96 -13.61 39.88
CA ASP A 327 41.39 -12.59 39.01
C ASP A 327 42.38 -12.28 37.90
N SER A 328 41.88 -12.06 36.68
CA SER A 328 42.66 -11.66 35.53
C SER A 328 41.97 -10.49 34.83
N SER A 329 42.72 -9.50 34.41
CA SER A 329 42.22 -8.39 33.54
C SER A 329 43.16 -8.22 32.34
N THR A 330 42.53 -7.93 31.21
CA THR A 330 43.25 -7.76 29.95
C THR A 330 42.68 -6.51 29.23
N ILE A 331 43.55 -5.66 28.72
CA ILE A 331 43.25 -4.64 27.81
C ILE A 331 44.18 -4.78 26.59
N GLY A 332 43.63 -4.76 25.39
CA GLY A 332 44.44 -4.99 24.20
C GLY A 332 43.84 -4.34 22.95
N LEU A 333 44.74 -3.95 22.08
CA LEU A 333 44.40 -3.57 20.72
C LEU A 333 44.75 -4.72 19.79
N THR A 334 43.82 -5.09 18.92
CA THR A 334 44.00 -6.15 17.95
C THR A 334 43.81 -5.61 16.55
N VAL A 335 44.79 -5.81 15.69
CA VAL A 335 44.70 -5.57 14.24
C VAL A 335 44.53 -6.92 13.57
N ASN A 336 43.42 -7.11 12.89
CA ASN A 336 43.16 -8.29 12.08
C ASN A 336 43.32 -7.96 10.60
N ILE A 337 44.29 -8.62 9.93
CA ILE A 337 44.60 -8.37 8.50
C ILE A 337 44.31 -9.66 7.72
N PRO A 338 43.27 -9.72 6.89
CA PRO A 338 42.99 -10.89 6.07
C PRO A 338 43.94 -10.95 4.86
N LEU A 339 45.03 -11.73 4.95
CA LEU A 339 46.04 -11.84 3.87
C LEU A 339 45.56 -12.69 2.71
N PHE A 340 44.90 -13.80 2.97
CA PHE A 340 44.41 -14.70 1.95
C PHE A 340 43.12 -15.43 2.46
N SER A 341 42.06 -15.36 1.68
CA SER A 341 40.75 -15.94 2.00
C SER A 341 40.32 -17.05 1.02
N GLY A 342 41.28 -17.65 0.29
CA GLY A 342 40.94 -18.63 -0.76
C GLY A 342 40.08 -18.02 -1.88
N TYR A 343 40.33 -16.77 -2.27
CA TYR A 343 39.53 -15.98 -3.24
C TYR A 343 38.07 -15.69 -2.84
N ALA A 344 37.63 -16.08 -1.64
CA ALA A 344 36.24 -15.89 -1.22
C ALA A 344 35.82 -14.43 -1.30
N THR A 345 36.67 -13.49 -0.86
CA THR A 345 36.36 -12.06 -0.87
C THR A 345 36.28 -11.51 -2.30
N THR A 346 37.17 -11.97 -3.21
CA THR A 346 37.11 -11.61 -4.63
C THR A 346 35.75 -11.97 -5.25
N TYR A 347 35.27 -13.19 -4.97
CA TYR A 347 33.97 -13.60 -5.51
C TYR A 347 32.79 -12.93 -4.80
N LYS A 348 32.91 -12.55 -3.51
CA LYS A 348 31.91 -11.72 -2.83
C LYS A 348 31.77 -10.34 -3.46
N VAL A 349 32.87 -9.68 -3.82
CA VAL A 349 32.85 -8.40 -4.53
C VAL A 349 32.19 -8.56 -5.90
N ARG A 350 32.58 -9.55 -6.69
CA ARG A 350 31.97 -9.83 -8.00
C ARG A 350 30.47 -10.12 -7.89
N ALA A 351 30.06 -10.85 -6.86
CA ALA A 351 28.64 -11.11 -6.59
C ALA A 351 27.88 -9.83 -6.25
N ALA A 352 28.47 -8.93 -5.43
CA ALA A 352 27.88 -7.65 -5.12
C ALA A 352 27.79 -6.72 -6.34
N GLU A 353 28.82 -6.72 -7.21
CA GLU A 353 28.80 -5.98 -8.48
C GLU A 353 27.69 -6.47 -9.40
N ALA A 354 27.56 -7.79 -9.60
CA ALA A 354 26.48 -8.37 -10.40
C ALA A 354 25.09 -8.09 -9.80
N GLN A 355 24.98 -8.09 -8.46
CA GLN A 355 23.73 -7.70 -7.77
C GLN A 355 23.37 -6.24 -8.02
N ALA A 356 24.34 -5.32 -8.02
CA ALA A 356 24.11 -3.92 -8.33
C ALA A 356 23.71 -3.72 -9.80
N GLU A 357 24.32 -4.46 -10.73
CA GLU A 357 23.91 -4.47 -12.14
C GLU A 357 22.47 -4.97 -12.31
N ALA A 358 22.09 -6.04 -11.62
CA ALA A 358 20.72 -6.56 -11.64
C ALA A 358 19.71 -5.51 -11.11
N GLN A 359 20.05 -4.76 -10.03
CA GLN A 359 19.19 -3.70 -9.53
C GLN A 359 19.15 -2.49 -10.47
N ALA A 360 20.24 -2.19 -11.18
CA ALA A 360 20.23 -1.15 -12.21
C ALA A 360 19.27 -1.50 -13.36
N ALA A 361 19.30 -2.75 -13.83
CA ALA A 361 18.38 -3.23 -14.85
C ALA A 361 16.92 -3.24 -14.35
N ARG A 362 16.69 -3.61 -13.08
CA ARG A 362 15.36 -3.55 -12.44
C ARG A 362 14.81 -2.13 -12.38
N ARG A 363 15.64 -1.16 -11.97
CA ARG A 363 15.27 0.27 -11.97
C ARG A 363 14.87 0.74 -13.37
N GLU A 364 15.64 0.38 -14.40
CA GLU A 364 15.33 0.74 -15.79
C GLU A 364 14.01 0.10 -16.25
N GLN A 365 13.76 -1.16 -15.91
CA GLN A 365 12.48 -1.81 -16.18
C GLN A 365 11.31 -1.05 -15.55
N VAL A 366 11.42 -0.64 -14.27
CA VAL A 366 10.37 0.14 -13.59
C VAL A 366 10.21 1.50 -14.26
N ARG A 367 11.30 2.17 -14.67
CA ARG A 367 11.25 3.45 -15.36
C ARG A 367 10.48 3.38 -16.69
N LEU A 368 10.66 2.30 -17.46
CA LEU A 368 9.93 2.06 -18.70
C LEU A 368 8.45 1.75 -18.42
N GLN A 369 8.18 0.95 -17.37
CA GLN A 369 6.81 0.62 -16.95
C GLN A 369 6.04 1.86 -16.53
N VAL A 370 6.66 2.78 -15.78
CA VAL A 370 6.07 4.08 -15.42
C VAL A 370 5.61 4.86 -16.66
N GLY A 371 6.45 4.92 -17.69
CA GLY A 371 6.08 5.58 -18.95
C GLY A 371 4.89 4.92 -19.64
N LEU A 372 4.86 3.59 -19.67
CA LEU A 372 3.76 2.82 -20.25
C LEU A 372 2.45 2.98 -19.46
N ASP A 373 2.52 2.97 -18.12
CA ASP A 373 1.35 3.14 -17.25
C ASP A 373 0.69 4.50 -17.48
N VAL A 374 1.48 5.58 -17.53
CA VAL A 374 0.97 6.93 -17.82
C VAL A 374 0.36 7.01 -19.20
N TRP A 375 1.02 6.45 -20.22
CA TRP A 375 0.50 6.41 -21.58
C TRP A 375 -0.85 5.71 -21.66
N ASN A 376 -0.96 4.52 -21.05
CA ASN A 376 -2.19 3.75 -21.04
C ASN A 376 -3.31 4.46 -20.29
N ALA A 377 -3.02 5.05 -19.13
CA ALA A 377 -4.00 5.79 -18.33
C ALA A 377 -4.48 7.05 -19.05
N TYR A 378 -3.59 7.76 -19.74
CA TYR A 378 -3.94 8.92 -20.57
C TYR A 378 -4.86 8.53 -21.75
N ALA A 379 -4.49 7.48 -22.50
CA ALA A 379 -5.30 6.96 -23.60
C ALA A 379 -6.68 6.46 -23.12
N ALA A 380 -6.72 5.79 -21.96
CA ALA A 380 -7.98 5.35 -21.36
C ALA A 380 -8.87 6.54 -20.96
N LEU A 381 -8.32 7.61 -20.39
CA LEU A 381 -9.09 8.81 -20.04
C LEU A 381 -9.65 9.52 -21.29
N LEU A 382 -8.86 9.65 -22.35
CA LEU A 382 -9.35 10.22 -23.62
C LEU A 382 -10.51 9.39 -24.17
N THR A 383 -10.35 8.07 -24.23
CA THR A 383 -11.39 7.15 -24.72
C THR A 383 -12.64 7.21 -23.83
N ALA A 384 -12.49 7.21 -22.51
CA ALA A 384 -13.60 7.30 -21.58
C ALA A 384 -14.35 8.63 -21.71
N THR A 385 -13.65 9.74 -21.92
CA THR A 385 -14.24 11.08 -22.12
C THR A 385 -15.12 11.10 -23.38
N GLN A 386 -14.65 10.55 -24.48
CA GLN A 386 -15.42 10.44 -25.72
C GLN A 386 -16.60 9.46 -25.57
N SER A 387 -16.39 8.35 -24.86
CA SER A 387 -17.45 7.35 -24.61
C SER A 387 -18.61 7.91 -23.79
N VAL A 388 -18.34 8.79 -22.81
CA VAL A 388 -19.41 9.47 -22.03
C VAL A 388 -20.30 10.30 -22.93
N LYS A 389 -19.72 11.05 -23.87
CA LYS A 389 -20.48 11.87 -24.83
C LYS A 389 -21.31 11.00 -25.75
N SER A 390 -20.68 10.03 -26.43
CA SER A 390 -21.36 9.14 -27.36
C SER A 390 -22.47 8.31 -26.70
N ALA A 391 -22.25 7.88 -25.44
CA ALA A 391 -23.28 7.15 -24.68
C ALA A 391 -24.45 8.06 -24.25
N ALA A 392 -24.24 9.35 -24.08
CA ALA A 392 -25.31 10.31 -23.83
C ALA A 392 -26.18 10.49 -25.09
N ASP A 393 -25.56 10.70 -26.25
CA ASP A 393 -26.24 10.83 -27.55
C ASP A 393 -27.02 9.54 -27.89
N LEU A 394 -26.42 8.38 -27.61
CA LEU A 394 -27.10 7.08 -27.79
C LEU A 394 -28.33 6.94 -26.88
N LEU A 395 -28.22 7.34 -25.62
CA LEU A 395 -29.34 7.26 -24.65
C LEU A 395 -30.48 8.19 -25.08
N GLU A 396 -30.19 9.42 -25.52
CA GLU A 396 -31.17 10.36 -26.02
C GLU A 396 -31.93 9.78 -27.22
N SER A 397 -31.20 9.33 -28.24
CA SER A 397 -31.78 8.75 -29.47
C SER A 397 -32.61 7.48 -29.17
N ALA A 398 -32.11 6.60 -28.30
CA ALA A 398 -32.83 5.39 -27.91
C ALA A 398 -34.12 5.69 -27.12
N THR A 399 -34.08 6.73 -26.27
CA THR A 399 -35.25 7.19 -25.50
C THR A 399 -36.36 7.72 -26.44
N LEU A 400 -36.00 8.53 -27.41
CA LEU A 400 -36.94 9.05 -28.40
C LEU A 400 -37.50 7.93 -29.28
N SER A 401 -36.65 7.00 -29.73
CA SER A 401 -37.05 5.84 -30.53
C SER A 401 -38.05 4.96 -29.80
N GLU A 402 -37.80 4.64 -28.52
CA GLU A 402 -38.72 3.85 -27.69
C GLU A 402 -40.06 4.57 -27.51
N ALA A 403 -40.03 5.87 -27.18
CA ALA A 403 -41.28 6.63 -27.04
C ALA A 403 -42.13 6.66 -28.30
N MET A 404 -41.50 6.77 -29.46
CA MET A 404 -42.18 6.70 -30.77
C MET A 404 -42.74 5.31 -31.05
N ALA A 405 -41.96 4.23 -30.81
CA ALA A 405 -42.42 2.87 -31.00
C ALA A 405 -43.59 2.51 -30.06
N ALA A 406 -43.50 2.95 -28.78
CA ALA A 406 -44.59 2.78 -27.81
C ALA A 406 -45.86 3.54 -28.22
N GLY A 407 -45.74 4.77 -28.70
CA GLY A 407 -46.86 5.57 -29.22
C GLY A 407 -47.52 4.93 -30.43
N ARG A 408 -46.73 4.47 -31.42
CA ARG A 408 -47.25 3.76 -32.60
C ARG A 408 -47.94 2.44 -32.22
N TYR A 409 -47.35 1.68 -31.32
CA TYR A 409 -47.96 0.44 -30.83
C TYR A 409 -49.26 0.74 -30.09
N LYS A 410 -49.34 1.72 -29.22
CA LYS A 410 -50.56 2.15 -28.52
C LYS A 410 -51.65 2.59 -29.51
N ALA A 411 -51.32 3.33 -30.57
CA ALA A 411 -52.25 3.73 -31.61
C ALA A 411 -52.69 2.60 -32.57
N GLY A 412 -52.09 1.42 -32.48
CA GLY A 412 -52.43 0.26 -33.31
C GLY A 412 -51.78 0.23 -34.70
N VAL A 413 -50.83 1.16 -34.98
CA VAL A 413 -50.12 1.32 -36.28
C VAL A 413 -48.67 0.84 -36.22
N GLY A 414 -48.20 0.28 -35.08
CA GLY A 414 -46.89 -0.30 -34.91
C GLY A 414 -46.94 -1.78 -34.46
N SER A 415 -45.90 -2.57 -34.76
CA SER A 415 -45.76 -3.94 -34.32
C SER A 415 -45.23 -4.05 -32.90
N ILE A 416 -45.51 -5.16 -32.21
CA ILE A 416 -44.92 -5.46 -30.92
C ILE A 416 -43.40 -5.64 -31.02
N LEU A 417 -42.93 -6.18 -32.15
CA LEU A 417 -41.51 -6.41 -32.42
C LEU A 417 -40.71 -5.09 -32.45
N ASP A 418 -41.27 -4.06 -33.11
CA ASP A 418 -40.67 -2.73 -33.14
C ASP A 418 -40.52 -2.14 -31.73
N LEU A 419 -41.57 -2.27 -30.91
CA LEU A 419 -41.56 -1.82 -29.54
C LEU A 419 -40.52 -2.57 -28.69
N LEU A 420 -40.51 -3.91 -28.74
CA LEU A 420 -39.57 -4.71 -27.97
C LEU A 420 -38.09 -4.45 -28.40
N THR A 421 -37.86 -4.24 -29.70
CA THR A 421 -36.54 -3.88 -30.22
C THR A 421 -36.10 -2.49 -29.68
N ALA A 422 -36.96 -1.49 -29.70
CA ALA A 422 -36.68 -0.17 -29.18
C ALA A 422 -36.45 -0.21 -27.64
N GLN A 423 -37.23 -0.98 -26.90
CA GLN A 423 -37.03 -1.20 -25.46
C GLN A 423 -35.68 -1.86 -25.13
N THR A 424 -35.27 -2.86 -25.92
CA THR A 424 -33.95 -3.50 -25.77
C THR A 424 -32.81 -2.51 -26.06
N ALA A 425 -32.96 -1.70 -27.12
CA ALA A 425 -31.99 -0.66 -27.46
C ALA A 425 -31.87 0.39 -26.34
N LEU A 426 -32.99 0.83 -25.77
CA LEU A 426 -32.99 1.78 -24.63
C LEU A 426 -32.36 1.15 -23.38
N ALA A 427 -32.65 -0.10 -23.04
CA ALA A 427 -32.05 -0.80 -21.92
C ALA A 427 -30.53 -0.89 -22.07
N THR A 428 -30.04 -1.23 -23.25
CA THR A 428 -28.61 -1.27 -23.60
C THR A 428 -27.98 0.12 -23.52
N ALA A 429 -28.62 1.14 -24.04
CA ALA A 429 -28.12 2.53 -24.00
C ALA A 429 -28.01 3.06 -22.57
N ARG A 430 -28.98 2.76 -21.72
CA ARG A 430 -28.93 3.09 -20.27
C ARG A 430 -27.73 2.44 -19.59
N GLN A 431 -27.49 1.16 -19.85
CA GLN A 431 -26.37 0.44 -19.27
C GLN A 431 -25.03 0.98 -19.76
N GLN A 432 -24.91 1.26 -21.06
CA GLN A 432 -23.69 1.86 -21.61
C GLN A 432 -23.43 3.27 -21.05
N ARG A 433 -24.45 4.09 -20.87
CA ARG A 433 -24.31 5.43 -20.25
C ARG A 433 -23.83 5.38 -18.83
N ILE A 434 -24.36 4.45 -18.02
CA ILE A 434 -23.93 4.18 -16.65
C ILE A 434 -22.46 3.75 -16.64
N GLN A 435 -22.12 2.73 -17.45
CA GLN A 435 -20.75 2.19 -17.50
C GLN A 435 -19.74 3.22 -17.97
N ALA A 436 -20.06 3.99 -19.01
CA ALA A 436 -19.18 5.06 -19.52
C ALA A 436 -18.90 6.12 -18.45
N GLY A 437 -19.91 6.52 -17.67
CA GLY A 437 -19.74 7.49 -16.58
C GLY A 437 -18.78 6.98 -15.51
N TYR A 438 -18.93 5.74 -15.05
CA TYR A 438 -18.05 5.18 -14.03
C TYR A 438 -16.64 4.89 -14.56
N ASN A 439 -16.52 4.40 -15.79
CA ASN A 439 -15.22 4.21 -16.43
C ASN A 439 -14.44 5.52 -16.53
N TRP A 440 -15.12 6.63 -16.75
CA TRP A 440 -14.48 7.95 -16.81
C TRP A 440 -13.92 8.38 -15.45
N TYR A 441 -14.67 8.20 -14.35
CA TYR A 441 -14.18 8.49 -13.01
C TYR A 441 -12.97 7.61 -12.66
N VAL A 442 -13.04 6.31 -12.96
CA VAL A 442 -11.93 5.38 -12.72
C VAL A 442 -10.70 5.73 -13.55
N ALA A 443 -10.87 6.07 -14.84
CA ALA A 443 -9.77 6.44 -15.72
C ALA A 443 -9.08 7.73 -15.24
N ARG A 444 -9.84 8.70 -14.73
CA ARG A 444 -9.31 9.92 -14.13
C ARG A 444 -8.46 9.64 -12.89
N ALA A 445 -8.97 8.78 -11.99
CA ALA A 445 -8.23 8.36 -10.80
C ALA A 445 -6.98 7.55 -11.16
N ALA A 446 -7.07 6.67 -12.16
CA ALA A 446 -5.94 5.87 -12.64
C ALA A 446 -4.84 6.76 -13.26
N LEU A 447 -5.19 7.82 -13.97
CA LEU A 447 -4.20 8.78 -14.49
C LEU A 447 -3.51 9.52 -13.33
N ALA A 448 -4.25 10.00 -12.34
CA ALA A 448 -3.66 10.65 -11.17
C ALA A 448 -2.71 9.69 -10.41
N GLN A 449 -3.10 8.43 -10.23
CA GLN A 449 -2.24 7.40 -9.61
C GLN A 449 -1.00 7.11 -10.47
N SER A 450 -1.14 7.00 -11.79
CA SER A 450 -0.01 6.73 -12.68
C SER A 450 1.04 7.86 -12.68
N MET A 451 0.63 9.08 -12.33
CA MET A 451 1.52 10.22 -12.14
C MET A 451 2.14 10.29 -10.74
N GLY A 452 1.69 9.47 -9.80
CA GLY A 452 2.10 9.54 -8.39
C GLY A 452 1.45 10.69 -7.61
N ALA A 453 0.42 11.32 -8.15
CA ALA A 453 -0.20 12.55 -7.65
C ALA A 453 -1.56 12.30 -6.95
N LEU A 454 -1.77 11.11 -6.35
CA LEU A 454 -2.96 10.86 -5.55
C LEU A 454 -2.80 11.48 -4.16
N GLU A 455 -3.26 12.72 -4.05
CA GLU A 455 -3.34 13.45 -2.79
C GLU A 455 -4.81 13.71 -2.41
N GLY A 456 -5.06 14.06 -1.15
CA GLY A 456 -6.43 14.40 -0.67
C GLY A 456 -7.10 15.52 -1.47
N ALA A 457 -6.32 16.44 -2.08
CA ALA A 457 -6.82 17.46 -2.98
C ALA A 457 -7.50 16.87 -4.24
N THR A 458 -7.05 15.72 -4.73
CA THR A 458 -7.65 15.02 -5.88
C THR A 458 -9.06 14.50 -5.54
N LEU A 459 -9.33 14.14 -4.28
CA LEU A 459 -10.65 13.67 -3.84
C LEU A 459 -11.70 14.78 -3.86
N SER A 460 -11.33 16.02 -3.52
CA SER A 460 -12.26 17.16 -3.56
C SER A 460 -12.76 17.45 -4.98
N GLU A 461 -11.97 17.14 -5.99
CA GLU A 461 -12.37 17.27 -7.39
C GLU A 461 -13.31 16.15 -7.86
N PHE A 462 -13.34 14.99 -7.21
CA PHE A 462 -14.25 13.89 -7.53
C PHE A 462 -15.64 14.05 -6.87
N GLY A 463 -15.72 14.78 -5.74
CA GLY A 463 -16.97 14.98 -4.97
C GLY A 463 -17.55 16.39 -5.05
N ALA A 464 -16.81 17.39 -5.49
CA ALA A 464 -17.31 18.74 -5.61
C ALA A 464 -18.10 18.92 -6.92
N VAL A 465 -19.39 19.10 -6.80
CA VAL A 465 -20.08 20.05 -7.65
C VAL A 465 -19.37 21.40 -7.41
N VAL A 466 -18.48 21.80 -8.33
CA VAL A 466 -17.88 23.13 -8.29
C VAL A 466 -19.02 24.13 -8.27
N PRO A 467 -19.27 24.88 -7.17
CA PRO A 467 -20.14 26.03 -7.27
C PRO A 467 -19.48 26.98 -8.28
N PRO A 468 -20.25 27.68 -9.13
CA PRO A 468 -19.71 28.60 -10.12
C PRO A 468 -18.77 29.57 -9.40
N HIS A 469 -17.56 29.72 -9.92
CA HIS A 469 -16.53 30.61 -9.39
C HIS A 469 -17.13 31.91 -8.87
N ALA A 470 -17.07 32.11 -7.56
CA ALA A 470 -17.14 33.46 -7.03
C ALA A 470 -15.92 34.24 -7.58
N PRO A 471 -16.11 35.43 -8.15
CA PRO A 471 -14.99 36.20 -8.68
C PRO A 471 -13.97 36.43 -7.57
N ALA A 472 -12.70 36.20 -7.91
CA ALA A 472 -11.57 36.39 -7.00
C ALA A 472 -11.71 37.77 -6.31
N ALA A 473 -11.75 37.77 -4.99
CA ALA A 473 -11.73 38.98 -4.20
C ALA A 473 -10.45 39.75 -4.54
N SER A 474 -10.61 41.00 -4.95
CA SER A 474 -9.51 41.91 -5.26
C SER A 474 -8.56 42.01 -4.04
N PRO A 475 -7.23 42.02 -4.26
CA PRO A 475 -6.29 42.17 -3.17
C PRO A 475 -6.51 43.50 -2.43
N PRO A 476 -6.33 43.54 -1.10
CA PRO A 476 -6.50 44.77 -0.33
C PRO A 476 -5.47 45.84 -0.78
N PRO A 477 -5.86 47.13 -0.76
CA PRO A 477 -4.96 48.20 -1.17
C PRO A 477 -3.74 48.27 -0.25
N ALA A 478 -2.57 48.47 -0.87
CA ALA A 478 -1.30 48.62 -0.17
C ALA A 478 -1.34 49.81 0.83
N PRO A 479 -0.70 49.68 2.02
CA PRO A 479 -0.66 50.78 2.98
C PRO A 479 0.14 51.96 2.41
N SER A 480 -0.49 53.14 2.47
CA SER A 480 0.13 54.42 2.09
C SER A 480 1.37 54.68 2.94
N ARG A 481 2.53 54.79 2.30
CA ARG A 481 3.77 55.32 2.91
C ARG A 481 3.55 56.78 3.28
N THR A 482 3.47 57.06 4.54
CA THR A 482 3.73 58.39 5.07
C THR A 482 5.25 58.56 5.21
N THR A 483 5.82 59.43 4.41
CA THR A 483 7.17 59.97 4.59
C THR A 483 7.11 61.21 5.48
N PRO A 484 8.13 61.43 6.36
CA PRO A 484 8.21 62.61 7.20
C PRO A 484 8.59 63.87 6.44
#